data_b7364ffdb0eac45602a7a0fed6fb35c2
#
_entry.id   b7364ffdb0eac45602a7a0fed6fb35c2
#
_cell.length_a   1.000
_cell.length_b   1.000
_cell.length_c   1.000
_cell.angle_alpha   90.00
_cell.angle_beta   90.00
_cell.angle_gamma   90.00
#
_symmetry.space_group_name_H-M   'P 1'
#
loop_
_entity.id
_entity.type
_entity.pdbx_description
1 polymer ?
#
loop_
_entity_poly.entity_id
_entity_poly.type
_entity_poly.pdbx_seq_one_letter_code
_entity_poly.pdbx_strand_id
1 'polypeptide(L)'
;MDISNLLAKISELLTVYGLKVVAAIIIFIAGKWVAKAATNILKKMMIKSNTDETLVKFVGRLSYIALLAMVTIAAINQLGIQTTSFIAIIGAAGLAIGLALQGSLANFAAGVLIIVFKPYKVGDFIEGAGVAGTVEEIRVFTTQLVTPDNKVIIVPNAKMTGDNITNYSAKGTRRVELVIGIGYGDDIDHARKVIQDIINQDDRVLKNPAPAIVVAELADSSVNFKVRVWTSSGDYWGFYFDATEKVKKHFDAEKISIPYPQQDVHLYEHKE
;
A
#
# COMPACT_ATOMS: atom_id res chain seq x y z
N MET A 1 32.44 68.55 26.64
CA MET A 1 32.19 67.55 25.61
C MET A 1 32.27 68.30 24.27
N ASP A 2 33.32 68.00 23.48
CA ASP A 2 33.55 68.71 22.21
C ASP A 2 32.48 68.32 21.18
N ILE A 3 31.70 69.33 20.71
CA ILE A 3 30.67 69.14 19.69
C ILE A 3 31.24 68.50 18.43
N SER A 4 32.52 68.77 18.10
CA SER A 4 33.22 68.20 16.98
C SER A 4 33.42 66.64 17.13
N ASN A 5 33.72 66.17 18.33
CA ASN A 5 33.85 64.72 18.63
C ASN A 5 32.51 64.00 18.62
N LEU A 6 31.43 64.70 18.98
CA LEU A 6 30.07 64.18 18.92
C LEU A 6 29.59 64.01 17.47
N LEU A 7 29.85 65.02 16.63
CA LEU A 7 29.51 65.01 15.21
C LEU A 7 30.35 63.97 14.46
N ALA A 8 31.64 63.80 14.77
CA ALA A 8 32.46 62.74 14.19
C ALA A 8 31.95 61.33 14.53
N LYS A 9 31.59 61.08 15.79
CA LYS A 9 30.96 59.80 16.23
C LYS A 9 29.61 59.55 15.57
N ILE A 10 28.79 60.57 15.43
CA ILE A 10 27.47 60.45 14.76
C ILE A 10 27.68 60.16 13.27
N SER A 11 28.64 60.79 12.60
CA SER A 11 28.93 60.54 11.17
C SER A 11 29.49 59.13 10.94
N GLU A 12 30.34 58.66 11.86
CA GLU A 12 30.88 57.29 11.81
C GLU A 12 29.78 56.24 12.04
N LEU A 13 28.92 56.45 13.03
CA LEU A 13 27.75 55.59 13.32
C LEU A 13 26.77 55.59 12.14
N LEU A 14 26.48 56.74 11.54
CA LEU A 14 25.60 56.85 10.36
C LEU A 14 26.20 56.15 9.14
N THR A 15 27.52 56.21 8.94
CA THR A 15 28.17 55.57 7.79
C THR A 15 28.19 54.02 7.91
N VAL A 16 28.51 53.49 9.12
CA VAL A 16 28.61 52.04 9.33
C VAL A 16 27.25 51.39 9.54
N TYR A 17 26.39 52.00 10.37
CA TYR A 17 25.09 51.41 10.68
C TYR A 17 23.99 51.85 9.71
N GLY A 18 24.07 53.05 9.13
CA GLY A 18 23.09 53.54 8.16
C GLY A 18 23.03 52.66 6.91
N LEU A 19 24.19 52.22 6.41
CA LEU A 19 24.24 51.31 5.26
C LEU A 19 23.63 49.95 5.59
N LYS A 20 23.88 49.44 6.80
CA LYS A 20 23.30 48.15 7.27
C LYS A 20 21.79 48.23 7.43
N VAL A 21 21.27 49.35 7.96
CA VAL A 21 19.82 49.58 8.11
C VAL A 21 19.15 49.69 6.75
N VAL A 22 19.72 50.45 5.81
CA VAL A 22 19.20 50.55 4.45
C VAL A 22 19.18 49.20 3.77
N ALA A 23 20.28 48.42 3.87
CA ALA A 23 20.36 47.06 3.33
C ALA A 23 19.32 46.13 3.98
N ALA A 24 19.12 46.19 5.29
CA ALA A 24 18.11 45.39 6.00
C ALA A 24 16.68 45.73 5.52
N ILE A 25 16.37 47.01 5.34
CA ILE A 25 15.08 47.45 4.82
C ILE A 25 14.86 46.95 3.38
N ILE A 26 15.89 47.04 2.52
CA ILE A 26 15.83 46.52 1.14
C ILE A 26 15.59 45.02 1.16
N ILE A 27 16.33 44.24 1.97
CA ILE A 27 16.15 42.79 2.12
C ILE A 27 14.73 42.48 2.57
N PHE A 28 14.22 43.19 3.56
CA PHE A 28 12.86 42.96 4.08
C PHE A 28 11.78 43.28 3.05
N ILE A 29 11.86 44.40 2.34
CA ILE A 29 10.88 44.80 1.32
C ILE A 29 10.96 43.84 0.13
N ALA A 30 12.16 43.61 -0.43
CA ALA A 30 12.37 42.69 -1.53
C ALA A 30 11.94 41.26 -1.15
N GLY A 31 12.36 40.78 0.03
CA GLY A 31 11.99 39.47 0.54
C GLY A 31 10.49 39.27 0.75
N LYS A 32 9.78 40.30 1.26
CA LYS A 32 8.33 40.28 1.37
C LYS A 32 7.64 40.20 -0.01
N TRP A 33 8.18 40.86 -1.02
CA TRP A 33 7.68 40.76 -2.38
C TRP A 33 7.90 39.36 -2.95
N VAL A 34 9.08 38.78 -2.77
CA VAL A 34 9.41 37.41 -3.17
C VAL A 34 8.52 36.40 -2.44
N ALA A 35 8.36 36.53 -1.12
CA ALA A 35 7.49 35.68 -0.33
C ALA A 35 6.04 35.71 -0.83
N LYS A 36 5.52 36.93 -1.13
CA LYS A 36 4.18 37.08 -1.69
C LYS A 36 4.04 36.48 -3.09
N ALA A 37 5.04 36.67 -3.95
CA ALA A 37 5.06 36.11 -5.31
C ALA A 37 5.09 34.57 -5.26
N ALA A 38 5.99 33.99 -4.47
CA ALA A 38 6.09 32.55 -4.29
C ALA A 38 4.78 31.94 -3.76
N THR A 39 4.19 32.57 -2.72
CA THR A 39 2.90 32.11 -2.18
C THR A 39 1.77 32.20 -3.20
N ASN A 40 1.74 33.26 -4.03
CA ASN A 40 0.72 33.43 -5.07
C ASN A 40 0.89 32.38 -6.18
N ILE A 41 2.13 32.03 -6.56
CA ILE A 41 2.40 30.95 -7.52
C ILE A 41 1.90 29.62 -6.94
N LEU A 42 2.24 29.31 -5.68
CA LEU A 42 1.78 28.11 -5.00
C LEU A 42 0.24 28.03 -4.99
N LYS A 43 -0.45 29.11 -4.59
CA LYS A 43 -1.92 29.16 -4.60
C LYS A 43 -2.50 28.92 -5.99
N LYS A 44 -1.92 29.55 -7.04
CA LYS A 44 -2.37 29.37 -8.42
C LYS A 44 -2.22 27.90 -8.89
N MET A 45 -1.10 27.26 -8.54
CA MET A 45 -0.88 25.83 -8.85
C MET A 45 -1.91 24.94 -8.16
N MET A 46 -2.20 25.19 -6.88
CA MET A 46 -3.20 24.42 -6.13
C MET A 46 -4.62 24.60 -6.69
N ILE A 47 -5.01 25.85 -7.04
CA ILE A 47 -6.32 26.14 -7.67
C ILE A 47 -6.43 25.41 -9.01
N LYS A 48 -5.38 25.43 -9.82
CA LYS A 48 -5.36 24.72 -11.12
C LYS A 48 -5.52 23.21 -10.97
N SER A 49 -5.12 22.67 -9.83
CA SER A 49 -5.27 21.24 -9.47
C SER A 49 -6.61 20.92 -8.78
N ASN A 50 -7.61 21.78 -8.87
CA ASN A 50 -8.92 21.62 -8.24
C ASN A 50 -8.86 21.34 -6.73
N THR A 51 -7.85 21.88 -6.02
CA THR A 51 -7.70 21.73 -4.58
C THR A 51 -8.77 22.55 -3.85
N ASP A 52 -9.29 21.99 -2.74
CA ASP A 52 -10.28 22.70 -1.89
C ASP A 52 -9.80 24.10 -1.50
N GLU A 53 -10.72 25.06 -1.55
CA GLU A 53 -10.41 26.48 -1.31
C GLU A 53 -9.88 26.74 0.11
N THR A 54 -10.37 25.99 1.10
CA THR A 54 -9.93 26.10 2.49
C THR A 54 -8.48 25.68 2.63
N LEU A 55 -8.10 24.56 1.95
CA LEU A 55 -6.73 24.07 1.94
C LEU A 55 -5.79 25.03 1.22
N VAL A 56 -6.21 25.62 0.09
CA VAL A 56 -5.43 26.65 -0.62
C VAL A 56 -5.16 27.86 0.27
N LYS A 57 -6.18 28.33 1.00
CA LYS A 57 -6.04 29.47 1.94
C LYS A 57 -5.10 29.10 3.09
N PHE A 58 -5.27 27.94 3.68
CA PHE A 58 -4.46 27.46 4.82
C PHE A 58 -2.98 27.31 4.43
N VAL A 59 -2.69 26.53 3.39
CA VAL A 59 -1.31 26.29 2.92
C VAL A 59 -0.66 27.59 2.47
N GLY A 60 -1.40 28.44 1.76
CA GLY A 60 -0.89 29.71 1.32
C GLY A 60 -0.56 30.65 2.50
N ARG A 61 -1.36 30.67 3.55
CA ARG A 61 -1.09 31.50 4.74
C ARG A 61 0.12 30.95 5.51
N LEU A 62 0.19 29.65 5.69
CA LEU A 62 1.31 29.00 6.38
C LEU A 62 2.63 29.22 5.65
N SER A 63 2.65 29.01 4.32
CA SER A 63 3.84 29.26 3.48
C SER A 63 4.28 30.71 3.53
N TYR A 64 3.35 31.67 3.47
CA TYR A 64 3.68 33.09 3.58
C TYR A 64 4.30 33.46 4.92
N ILE A 65 3.75 32.94 6.04
CA ILE A 65 4.29 33.19 7.38
C ILE A 65 5.70 32.59 7.51
N ALA A 66 5.91 31.38 7.03
CA ALA A 66 7.23 30.71 7.07
C ALA A 66 8.28 31.50 6.26
N LEU A 67 7.95 31.88 5.03
CA LEU A 67 8.83 32.72 4.19
C LEU A 67 9.10 34.06 4.79
N LEU A 68 8.08 34.71 5.36
CA LEU A 68 8.23 36.03 6.00
C LEU A 68 9.13 35.91 7.24
N ALA A 69 9.03 34.88 8.03
CA ALA A 69 9.93 34.64 9.16
C ALA A 69 11.39 34.50 8.71
N MET A 70 11.68 33.76 7.63
CA MET A 70 13.02 33.69 7.05
C MET A 70 13.55 35.01 6.56
N VAL A 71 12.72 35.82 5.87
CA VAL A 71 13.06 37.14 5.41
C VAL A 71 13.36 38.07 6.60
N THR A 72 12.55 38.00 7.66
CA THR A 72 12.73 38.81 8.87
C THR A 72 14.08 38.46 9.54
N ILE A 73 14.41 37.19 9.67
CA ILE A 73 15.70 36.74 10.24
C ILE A 73 16.87 37.27 9.39
N ALA A 74 16.77 37.19 8.05
CA ALA A 74 17.79 37.67 7.15
C ALA A 74 18.00 39.20 7.27
N ALA A 75 16.90 39.95 7.40
CA ALA A 75 16.97 41.41 7.62
C ALA A 75 17.59 41.76 8.98
N ILE A 76 17.25 41.03 10.06
CA ILE A 76 17.82 41.23 11.40
C ILE A 76 19.33 40.89 11.40
N ASN A 77 19.73 39.83 10.69
CA ASN A 77 21.14 39.45 10.56
C ASN A 77 21.95 40.54 9.88
N GLN A 78 21.38 41.20 8.87
CA GLN A 78 22.05 42.33 8.17
C GLN A 78 22.34 43.52 9.10
N LEU A 79 21.54 43.69 10.17
CA LEU A 79 21.80 44.70 11.20
C LEU A 79 22.96 44.35 12.13
N GLY A 80 23.53 43.12 12.00
CA GLY A 80 24.61 42.64 12.86
C GLY A 80 24.12 41.94 14.14
N ILE A 81 22.79 41.70 14.26
CA ILE A 81 22.22 41.01 15.40
C ILE A 81 22.43 39.50 15.20
N GLN A 82 22.92 38.79 16.22
CA GLN A 82 23.09 37.36 16.20
C GLN A 82 21.75 36.66 16.06
N THR A 83 21.52 35.99 14.91
CA THR A 83 20.25 35.29 14.61
C THR A 83 20.32 33.80 14.89
N THR A 84 21.44 33.26 15.38
CA THR A 84 21.65 31.84 15.64
C THR A 84 20.59 31.23 16.55
N SER A 85 20.18 31.94 17.61
CA SER A 85 19.13 31.47 18.53
C SER A 85 17.76 31.37 17.85
N PHE A 86 17.40 32.32 17.00
CA PHE A 86 16.16 32.26 16.21
C PHE A 86 16.16 31.10 15.23
N ILE A 87 17.29 30.87 14.56
CA ILE A 87 17.44 29.73 13.63
C ILE A 87 17.32 28.42 14.41
N ALA A 88 17.94 28.32 15.59
CA ALA A 88 17.84 27.13 16.44
C ALA A 88 16.39 26.85 16.88
N ILE A 89 15.63 27.89 17.29
CA ILE A 89 14.23 27.75 17.69
C ILE A 89 13.37 27.30 16.49
N ILE A 90 13.55 27.92 15.32
CA ILE A 90 12.81 27.51 14.12
C ILE A 90 13.20 26.10 13.68
N GLY A 91 14.47 25.74 13.79
CA GLY A 91 14.93 24.37 13.53
C GLY A 91 14.28 23.34 14.46
N ALA A 92 14.25 23.62 15.76
CA ALA A 92 13.58 22.76 16.75
C ALA A 92 12.06 22.66 16.49
N ALA A 93 11.39 23.78 16.17
CA ALA A 93 9.97 23.78 15.79
C ALA A 93 9.74 22.98 14.50
N GLY A 94 10.61 23.14 13.49
CA GLY A 94 10.54 22.39 12.25
C GLY A 94 10.73 20.88 12.45
N LEU A 95 11.65 20.49 13.33
CA LEU A 95 11.84 19.10 13.73
C LEU A 95 10.58 18.54 14.41
N ALA A 96 10.01 19.28 15.37
CA ALA A 96 8.78 18.87 16.05
C ALA A 96 7.61 18.67 15.08
N ILE A 97 7.43 19.58 14.12
CA ILE A 97 6.41 19.47 13.05
C ILE A 97 6.72 18.26 12.16
N GLY A 98 7.98 18.06 11.77
CA GLY A 98 8.40 16.91 10.96
C GLY A 98 8.09 15.57 11.64
N LEU A 99 8.37 15.45 12.94
CA LEU A 99 8.03 14.27 13.74
C LEU A 99 6.51 14.07 13.85
N ALA A 100 5.74 15.16 14.04
CA ALA A 100 4.28 15.08 14.09
C ALA A 100 3.67 14.62 12.75
N LEU A 101 4.29 14.97 11.62
CA LEU A 101 3.83 14.63 10.26
C LEU A 101 4.49 13.35 9.72
N GLN A 102 5.37 12.68 10.47
CA GLN A 102 6.15 11.52 10.03
C GLN A 102 5.25 10.42 9.41
N GLY A 103 4.12 10.10 10.06
CA GLY A 103 3.21 9.08 9.58
C GLY A 103 2.54 9.46 8.24
N SER A 104 2.17 10.72 8.07
CA SER A 104 1.61 11.21 6.81
C SER A 104 2.65 11.19 5.69
N LEU A 105 3.88 11.60 5.98
CA LEU A 105 4.98 11.59 5.01
C LEU A 105 5.35 10.16 4.60
N ALA A 106 5.34 9.22 5.53
CA ALA A 106 5.56 7.80 5.25
C ALA A 106 4.49 7.24 4.30
N ASN A 107 3.21 7.57 4.55
CA ASN A 107 2.11 7.16 3.65
C ASN A 107 2.22 7.78 2.26
N PHE A 108 2.60 9.06 2.18
CA PHE A 108 2.85 9.73 0.92
C PHE A 108 3.97 9.05 0.12
N ALA A 109 5.12 8.81 0.76
CA ALA A 109 6.27 8.14 0.14
C ALA A 109 5.90 6.73 -0.35
N ALA A 110 5.18 5.96 0.48
CA ALA A 110 4.68 4.64 0.12
C ALA A 110 3.71 4.70 -1.07
N GLY A 111 2.81 5.69 -1.13
CA GLY A 111 1.92 5.90 -2.27
C GLY A 111 2.68 6.16 -3.56
N VAL A 112 3.72 6.99 -3.52
CA VAL A 112 4.61 7.22 -4.68
C VAL A 112 5.31 5.94 -5.11
N LEU A 113 5.84 5.14 -4.17
CA LEU A 113 6.48 3.86 -4.47
C LEU A 113 5.51 2.88 -5.12
N ILE A 114 4.26 2.79 -4.64
CA ILE A 114 3.22 1.93 -5.24
C ILE A 114 2.94 2.36 -6.68
N ILE A 115 2.81 3.65 -6.95
CA ILE A 115 2.51 4.18 -8.29
C ILE A 115 3.68 3.95 -9.27
N VAL A 116 4.93 4.11 -8.80
CA VAL A 116 6.13 3.97 -9.62
C VAL A 116 6.47 2.51 -9.90
N PHE A 117 6.57 1.69 -8.83
CA PHE A 117 7.00 0.29 -8.94
C PHE A 117 5.87 -0.69 -9.23
N LYS A 118 4.62 -0.28 -8.98
CA LYS A 118 3.40 -1.06 -9.27
C LYS A 118 3.44 -2.50 -8.76
N PRO A 119 3.69 -2.74 -7.46
CA PRO A 119 3.58 -4.08 -6.89
C PRO A 119 2.18 -4.66 -7.09
N TYR A 120 1.19 -3.81 -7.21
CA TYR A 120 -0.18 -4.11 -7.63
C TYR A 120 -0.78 -2.92 -8.41
N LYS A 121 -1.88 -3.17 -9.10
CA LYS A 121 -2.61 -2.21 -9.92
C LYS A 121 -4.09 -2.21 -9.54
N VAL A 122 -4.81 -1.17 -9.96
CA VAL A 122 -6.28 -1.16 -9.90
C VAL A 122 -6.82 -2.36 -10.68
N GLY A 123 -7.74 -3.11 -10.07
CA GLY A 123 -8.32 -4.35 -10.57
C GLY A 123 -7.63 -5.62 -10.07
N ASP A 124 -6.42 -5.56 -9.50
CA ASP A 124 -5.77 -6.74 -8.93
C ASP A 124 -6.45 -7.16 -7.62
N PHE A 125 -6.64 -8.47 -7.42
CA PHE A 125 -6.98 -9.03 -6.12
C PHE A 125 -5.71 -9.29 -5.34
N ILE A 126 -5.59 -8.64 -4.19
CA ILE A 126 -4.39 -8.68 -3.36
C ILE A 126 -4.72 -9.00 -1.90
N GLU A 127 -3.72 -9.51 -1.20
CA GLU A 127 -3.70 -9.62 0.26
C GLU A 127 -2.47 -8.87 0.79
N GLY A 128 -2.66 -8.01 1.78
CA GLY A 128 -1.61 -7.22 2.40
C GLY A 128 -2.14 -6.47 3.61
N ALA A 129 -1.25 -6.11 4.54
CA ALA A 129 -1.62 -5.43 5.78
C ALA A 129 -2.71 -6.14 6.61
N GLY A 130 -2.83 -7.48 6.49
CA GLY A 130 -3.84 -8.29 7.18
C GLY A 130 -5.25 -8.23 6.57
N VAL A 131 -5.41 -7.70 5.36
CA VAL A 131 -6.69 -7.64 4.65
C VAL A 131 -6.54 -8.12 3.21
N ALA A 132 -7.64 -8.60 2.61
CA ALA A 132 -7.68 -9.04 1.23
C ALA A 132 -8.84 -8.38 0.48
N GLY A 133 -8.63 -8.04 -0.80
CA GLY A 133 -9.66 -7.45 -1.64
C GLY A 133 -9.13 -7.06 -3.02
N THR A 134 -10.05 -6.66 -3.89
CA THR A 134 -9.71 -6.08 -5.19
C THR A 134 -9.35 -4.61 -5.01
N VAL A 135 -8.23 -4.20 -5.59
CA VAL A 135 -7.79 -2.79 -5.59
C VAL A 135 -8.76 -1.97 -6.42
N GLU A 136 -9.49 -1.07 -5.79
CA GLU A 136 -10.43 -0.18 -6.45
C GLU A 136 -9.75 1.15 -6.81
N GLU A 137 -8.97 1.72 -5.88
CA GLU A 137 -8.30 3.00 -6.08
C GLU A 137 -7.00 3.07 -5.28
N ILE A 138 -5.98 3.68 -5.88
CA ILE A 138 -4.70 4.01 -5.23
C ILE A 138 -4.65 5.53 -5.09
N ARG A 139 -4.78 6.01 -3.85
CA ARG A 139 -4.71 7.43 -3.50
C ARG A 139 -3.33 7.80 -2.96
N VAL A 140 -3.11 9.09 -2.78
CA VAL A 140 -1.83 9.64 -2.32
C VAL A 140 -1.37 9.05 -0.98
N PHE A 141 -2.29 8.85 -0.03
CA PHE A 141 -1.99 8.36 1.32
C PHE A 141 -2.55 6.97 1.62
N THR A 142 -3.50 6.50 0.82
CA THR A 142 -4.26 5.28 1.09
C THR A 142 -4.50 4.49 -0.19
N THR A 143 -4.61 3.18 -0.06
CA THR A 143 -5.15 2.29 -1.09
C THR A 143 -6.54 1.81 -0.64
N GLN A 144 -7.51 1.85 -1.54
CA GLN A 144 -8.86 1.37 -1.32
C GLN A 144 -9.03 0.00 -1.93
N LEU A 145 -9.49 -0.96 -1.12
CA LEU A 145 -9.80 -2.33 -1.53
C LEU A 145 -11.30 -2.58 -1.40
N VAL A 146 -11.83 -3.44 -2.25
CA VAL A 146 -13.20 -3.95 -2.15
C VAL A 146 -13.15 -5.46 -1.95
N THR A 147 -13.79 -5.93 -0.88
CA THR A 147 -13.90 -7.37 -0.60
C THR A 147 -14.93 -8.05 -1.53
N PRO A 148 -14.88 -9.38 -1.68
CA PRO A 148 -15.85 -10.12 -2.50
C PRO A 148 -17.31 -9.93 -2.04
N ASP A 149 -17.55 -9.61 -0.76
CA ASP A 149 -18.85 -9.27 -0.19
C ASP A 149 -19.15 -7.76 -0.22
N ASN A 150 -18.45 -7.02 -1.09
CA ASN A 150 -18.66 -5.60 -1.41
C ASN A 150 -18.43 -4.61 -0.26
N LYS A 151 -17.52 -4.93 0.67
CA LYS A 151 -17.08 -3.98 1.70
C LYS A 151 -15.88 -3.19 1.21
N VAL A 152 -15.85 -1.90 1.51
CA VAL A 152 -14.72 -1.01 1.22
C VAL A 152 -13.76 -1.03 2.40
N ILE A 153 -12.48 -1.30 2.12
CA ILE A 153 -11.40 -1.24 3.10
C ILE A 153 -10.41 -0.17 2.64
N ILE A 154 -10.19 0.83 3.49
CA ILE A 154 -9.22 1.90 3.24
C ILE A 154 -7.96 1.62 4.06
N VAL A 155 -6.86 1.35 3.38
CA VAL A 155 -5.58 0.98 4.00
C VAL A 155 -4.56 2.10 3.79
N PRO A 156 -3.88 2.58 4.84
CA PRO A 156 -2.75 3.50 4.70
C PRO A 156 -1.63 2.87 3.85
N ASN A 157 -1.10 3.63 2.88
CA ASN A 157 -0.09 3.11 1.95
C ASN A 157 1.17 2.58 2.63
N ALA A 158 1.62 3.25 3.71
CA ALA A 158 2.78 2.80 4.47
C ALA A 158 2.55 1.42 5.12
N LYS A 159 1.30 1.11 5.50
CA LYS A 159 0.96 -0.19 6.06
C LYS A 159 0.96 -1.28 4.98
N MET A 160 0.51 -0.94 3.76
CA MET A 160 0.58 -1.87 2.61
C MET A 160 2.02 -2.20 2.21
N THR A 161 2.91 -1.21 2.16
CA THR A 161 4.31 -1.41 1.76
C THR A 161 5.22 -1.91 2.88
N GLY A 162 4.75 -1.83 4.11
CA GLY A 162 5.51 -2.27 5.30
C GLY A 162 5.41 -3.76 5.58
N ASP A 163 4.59 -4.50 4.86
CA ASP A 163 4.36 -5.93 5.04
C ASP A 163 4.40 -6.65 3.69
N ASN A 164 4.31 -7.99 3.71
CA ASN A 164 4.25 -8.78 2.49
C ASN A 164 2.96 -8.48 1.72
N ILE A 165 3.08 -8.35 0.41
CA ILE A 165 1.96 -8.20 -0.50
C ILE A 165 1.84 -9.47 -1.34
N THR A 166 0.74 -10.19 -1.21
CA THR A 166 0.40 -11.31 -2.09
C THR A 166 -0.53 -10.82 -3.20
N ASN A 167 -0.04 -10.80 -4.43
CA ASN A 167 -0.85 -10.42 -5.60
C ASN A 167 -1.29 -11.67 -6.36
N TYR A 168 -2.57 -11.98 -6.28
CA TYR A 168 -3.16 -13.16 -6.92
C TYR A 168 -3.46 -12.97 -8.42
N SER A 169 -3.43 -11.73 -8.91
CA SER A 169 -3.79 -11.38 -10.29
C SER A 169 -2.57 -11.15 -11.20
N ALA A 170 -1.42 -10.78 -10.62
CA ALA A 170 -0.25 -10.31 -11.36
C ALA A 170 0.29 -11.30 -12.41
N LYS A 171 0.18 -12.60 -12.16
CA LYS A 171 0.66 -13.64 -13.09
C LYS A 171 -0.36 -14.06 -14.14
N GLY A 172 -1.61 -13.62 -14.01
CA GLY A 172 -2.70 -13.98 -14.92
C GLY A 172 -3.16 -15.44 -14.84
N THR A 173 -2.37 -16.34 -14.26
CA THR A 173 -2.69 -17.77 -14.08
C THR A 173 -2.49 -18.17 -12.63
N ARG A 174 -3.32 -19.13 -12.15
CA ARG A 174 -3.24 -19.69 -10.80
C ARG A 174 -3.33 -21.21 -10.84
N ARG A 175 -2.66 -21.85 -9.89
CA ARG A 175 -2.76 -23.29 -9.69
C ARG A 175 -3.88 -23.60 -8.70
N VAL A 176 -4.91 -24.30 -9.17
CA VAL A 176 -5.95 -24.89 -8.33
C VAL A 176 -5.44 -26.20 -7.76
N GLU A 177 -5.56 -26.39 -6.48
CA GLU A 177 -5.23 -27.65 -5.80
C GLU A 177 -6.48 -28.24 -5.17
N LEU A 178 -6.84 -29.47 -5.55
CA LEU A 178 -7.92 -30.25 -4.95
C LEU A 178 -7.33 -31.43 -4.23
N VAL A 179 -7.90 -31.78 -3.09
CA VAL A 179 -7.64 -33.04 -2.40
C VAL A 179 -8.89 -33.90 -2.53
N ILE A 180 -8.75 -35.08 -3.15
CA ILE A 180 -9.86 -35.98 -3.44
C ILE A 180 -9.53 -37.33 -2.81
N GLY A 181 -10.34 -37.73 -1.81
CA GLY A 181 -10.18 -38.99 -1.11
C GLY A 181 -11.04 -40.09 -1.73
N ILE A 182 -10.49 -41.30 -1.85
CA ILE A 182 -11.21 -42.53 -2.21
C ILE A 182 -11.07 -43.57 -1.09
N GLY A 183 -11.96 -44.56 -1.06
CA GLY A 183 -11.85 -45.68 -0.12
C GLY A 183 -10.64 -46.58 -0.40
N TYR A 184 -10.13 -47.25 0.61
CA TYR A 184 -9.03 -48.19 0.48
C TYR A 184 -9.35 -49.41 -0.40
N GLY A 185 -10.65 -49.72 -0.59
CA GLY A 185 -11.12 -50.78 -1.47
C GLY A 185 -11.29 -50.38 -2.94
N ASP A 186 -11.16 -49.07 -3.26
CA ASP A 186 -11.35 -48.59 -4.61
C ASP A 186 -10.07 -48.75 -5.46
N ASP A 187 -10.27 -48.88 -6.77
CA ASP A 187 -9.17 -48.95 -7.73
C ASP A 187 -8.58 -47.54 -7.97
N ILE A 188 -7.31 -47.39 -7.59
CA ILE A 188 -6.56 -46.13 -7.71
C ILE A 188 -6.46 -45.68 -9.17
N ASP A 189 -6.23 -46.61 -10.12
CA ASP A 189 -6.04 -46.24 -11.50
C ASP A 189 -7.37 -45.88 -12.20
N HIS A 190 -8.46 -46.57 -11.82
CA HIS A 190 -9.79 -46.18 -12.25
C HIS A 190 -10.19 -44.80 -11.75
N ALA A 191 -9.99 -44.51 -10.46
CA ALA A 191 -10.25 -43.19 -9.86
C ALA A 191 -9.41 -42.07 -10.53
N ARG A 192 -8.12 -42.36 -10.77
CA ARG A 192 -7.25 -41.42 -11.47
C ARG A 192 -7.76 -41.11 -12.88
N LYS A 193 -8.22 -42.13 -13.61
CA LYS A 193 -8.77 -41.97 -14.96
C LYS A 193 -10.02 -41.07 -14.95
N VAL A 194 -10.95 -41.31 -14.03
CA VAL A 194 -12.18 -40.49 -13.88
C VAL A 194 -11.83 -39.02 -13.57
N ILE A 195 -10.89 -38.78 -12.66
CA ILE A 195 -10.44 -37.42 -12.36
C ILE A 195 -9.79 -36.78 -13.59
N GLN A 196 -8.96 -37.54 -14.34
CA GLN A 196 -8.32 -37.05 -15.57
C GLN A 196 -9.35 -36.68 -16.64
N ASP A 197 -10.39 -37.49 -16.81
CA ASP A 197 -11.45 -37.20 -17.78
C ASP A 197 -12.24 -35.95 -17.43
N ILE A 198 -12.54 -35.74 -16.15
CA ILE A 198 -13.17 -34.49 -15.64
C ILE A 198 -12.33 -33.27 -16.00
N ILE A 199 -11.01 -33.36 -15.76
CA ILE A 199 -10.06 -32.27 -16.00
C ILE A 199 -9.94 -31.99 -17.50
N ASN A 200 -9.83 -33.04 -18.33
CA ASN A 200 -9.65 -32.91 -19.78
C ASN A 200 -10.87 -32.30 -20.49
N GLN A 201 -12.07 -32.44 -19.91
CA GLN A 201 -13.32 -31.89 -20.46
C GLN A 201 -13.56 -30.43 -20.10
N ASP A 202 -12.72 -29.82 -19.28
CA ASP A 202 -12.90 -28.43 -18.85
C ASP A 202 -11.93 -27.50 -19.58
N ASP A 203 -12.47 -26.66 -20.46
CA ASP A 203 -11.69 -25.73 -21.31
C ASP A 203 -10.92 -24.67 -20.52
N ARG A 204 -11.25 -24.45 -19.25
CA ARG A 204 -10.54 -23.52 -18.36
C ARG A 204 -9.18 -24.05 -17.90
N VAL A 205 -8.96 -25.37 -18.06
CA VAL A 205 -7.70 -26.01 -17.66
C VAL A 205 -6.62 -25.78 -18.69
N LEU A 206 -5.53 -25.17 -18.27
CA LEU A 206 -4.38 -24.93 -19.12
C LEU A 206 -3.58 -26.21 -19.36
N LYS A 207 -3.16 -26.44 -20.59
CA LYS A 207 -2.35 -27.59 -20.98
C LYS A 207 -0.88 -27.44 -20.58
N ASN A 208 -0.43 -26.22 -20.36
CA ASN A 208 0.94 -25.91 -19.94
C ASN A 208 0.92 -24.86 -18.82
N PRO A 209 1.41 -25.20 -17.59
CA PRO A 209 1.93 -26.52 -17.19
C PRO A 209 0.84 -27.60 -17.17
N ALA A 210 1.25 -28.83 -17.48
CA ALA A 210 0.33 -29.97 -17.53
C ALA A 210 -0.32 -30.25 -16.16
N PRO A 211 -1.58 -30.68 -16.11
CA PRO A 211 -2.21 -31.17 -14.88
C PRO A 211 -1.44 -32.30 -14.24
N ALA A 212 -1.42 -32.35 -12.91
CA ALA A 212 -0.83 -33.45 -12.16
C ALA A 212 -1.86 -34.07 -11.22
N ILE A 213 -2.01 -35.40 -11.29
CA ILE A 213 -2.89 -36.20 -10.44
C ILE A 213 -2.02 -37.27 -9.78
N VAL A 214 -1.76 -37.13 -8.49
CA VAL A 214 -0.88 -38.02 -7.74
C VAL A 214 -1.54 -38.49 -6.45
N VAL A 215 -1.30 -39.71 -6.05
CA VAL A 215 -1.60 -40.14 -4.69
C VAL A 215 -0.61 -39.45 -3.77
N ALA A 216 -1.10 -38.69 -2.83
CA ALA A 216 -0.30 -37.82 -1.97
C ALA A 216 -0.26 -38.31 -0.52
N GLU A 217 -1.27 -39.08 -0.10
CA GLU A 217 -1.40 -39.49 1.29
C GLU A 217 -2.23 -40.78 1.39
N LEU A 218 -1.81 -41.67 2.27
CA LEU A 218 -2.61 -42.76 2.78
C LEU A 218 -3.10 -42.35 4.16
N ALA A 219 -4.30 -41.74 4.20
CA ALA A 219 -4.88 -41.15 5.39
C ALA A 219 -5.65 -42.22 6.21
N ASP A 220 -6.12 -41.83 7.41
CA ASP A 220 -6.75 -42.76 8.35
C ASP A 220 -7.97 -43.51 7.77
N SER A 221 -8.70 -42.93 6.85
CA SER A 221 -9.92 -43.52 6.28
C SER A 221 -9.99 -43.41 4.75
N SER A 222 -8.99 -42.87 4.09
CA SER A 222 -8.98 -42.60 2.64
C SER A 222 -7.61 -42.66 2.02
N VAL A 223 -7.56 -42.95 0.73
CA VAL A 223 -6.40 -42.70 -0.13
C VAL A 223 -6.59 -41.37 -0.82
N ASN A 224 -5.74 -40.40 -0.51
CA ASN A 224 -5.92 -39.00 -0.96
C ASN A 224 -5.12 -38.73 -2.23
N PHE A 225 -5.83 -38.35 -3.29
CA PHE A 225 -5.24 -37.75 -4.47
C PHE A 225 -5.03 -36.24 -4.25
N LYS A 226 -3.89 -35.73 -4.69
CA LYS A 226 -3.63 -34.31 -4.88
C LYS A 226 -3.69 -34.00 -6.37
N VAL A 227 -4.68 -33.21 -6.74
CA VAL A 227 -4.93 -32.80 -8.12
C VAL A 227 -4.49 -31.35 -8.25
N ARG A 228 -3.58 -31.08 -9.17
CA ARG A 228 -3.03 -29.75 -9.44
C ARG A 228 -3.29 -29.38 -10.88
N VAL A 229 -4.07 -28.34 -11.10
CA VAL A 229 -4.37 -27.81 -12.43
C VAL A 229 -4.11 -26.31 -12.47
N TRP A 230 -3.77 -25.80 -13.64
CA TRP A 230 -3.59 -24.38 -13.86
C TRP A 230 -4.78 -23.84 -14.63
N THR A 231 -5.29 -22.68 -14.18
CA THR A 231 -6.38 -21.95 -14.83
C THR A 231 -6.00 -20.47 -14.98
N SER A 232 -6.78 -19.69 -15.73
CA SER A 232 -6.69 -18.25 -15.61
C SER A 232 -7.05 -17.82 -14.18
N SER A 233 -6.52 -16.69 -13.72
CA SER A 233 -6.82 -16.19 -12.36
C SER A 233 -8.30 -15.91 -12.15
N GLY A 234 -9.03 -15.51 -13.21
CA GLY A 234 -10.48 -15.25 -13.17
C GLY A 234 -11.31 -16.52 -13.03
N ASP A 235 -10.83 -17.65 -13.57
CA ASP A 235 -11.54 -18.92 -13.56
C ASP A 235 -11.28 -19.76 -12.31
N TYR A 236 -10.37 -19.33 -11.44
CA TYR A 236 -9.90 -20.10 -10.28
C TYR A 236 -11.05 -20.68 -9.44
N TRP A 237 -11.92 -19.82 -8.94
CA TRP A 237 -13.02 -20.24 -8.06
C TRP A 237 -14.13 -20.96 -8.82
N GLY A 238 -14.46 -20.52 -10.04
CA GLY A 238 -15.43 -21.20 -10.89
C GLY A 238 -15.02 -22.64 -11.17
N PHE A 239 -13.77 -22.84 -11.58
CA PHE A 239 -13.24 -24.18 -11.80
C PHE A 239 -13.20 -25.00 -10.50
N TYR A 240 -12.75 -24.41 -9.38
CA TYR A 240 -12.65 -25.12 -8.10
C TYR A 240 -13.99 -25.71 -7.65
N PHE A 241 -15.04 -24.92 -7.69
CA PHE A 241 -16.37 -25.36 -7.26
C PHE A 241 -16.98 -26.37 -8.24
N ASP A 242 -16.92 -26.12 -9.53
CA ASP A 242 -17.46 -27.01 -10.55
C ASP A 242 -16.72 -28.35 -10.57
N ALA A 243 -15.39 -28.35 -10.46
CA ALA A 243 -14.61 -29.58 -10.41
C ALA A 243 -14.93 -30.41 -9.16
N THR A 244 -15.11 -29.76 -8.00
CA THR A 244 -15.50 -30.43 -6.77
C THR A 244 -16.87 -31.12 -6.90
N GLU A 245 -17.85 -30.44 -7.50
CA GLU A 245 -19.18 -31.02 -7.74
C GLU A 245 -19.13 -32.14 -8.78
N LYS A 246 -18.41 -31.94 -9.89
CA LYS A 246 -18.23 -32.94 -10.94
C LYS A 246 -17.60 -34.21 -10.42
N VAL A 247 -16.55 -34.09 -9.57
CA VAL A 247 -15.90 -35.26 -8.95
C VAL A 247 -16.92 -36.08 -8.17
N LYS A 248 -17.75 -35.45 -7.32
CA LYS A 248 -18.78 -36.18 -6.56
C LYS A 248 -19.75 -36.93 -7.49
N LYS A 249 -20.26 -36.26 -8.52
CA LYS A 249 -21.24 -36.84 -9.47
C LYS A 249 -20.64 -38.02 -10.26
N HIS A 250 -19.41 -37.86 -10.74
CA HIS A 250 -18.77 -38.93 -11.53
C HIS A 250 -18.35 -40.12 -10.64
N PHE A 251 -17.87 -39.86 -9.43
CA PHE A 251 -17.53 -40.90 -8.49
C PHE A 251 -18.76 -41.78 -8.11
N ASP A 252 -19.93 -41.11 -7.90
CA ASP A 252 -21.18 -41.84 -7.65
C ASP A 252 -21.57 -42.72 -8.87
N ALA A 253 -21.45 -42.20 -10.09
CA ALA A 253 -21.78 -42.91 -11.31
C ALA A 253 -20.85 -44.09 -11.54
N GLU A 254 -19.57 -43.93 -11.26
CA GLU A 254 -18.51 -44.94 -11.46
C GLU A 254 -18.32 -45.85 -10.22
N LYS A 255 -19.15 -45.71 -9.19
CA LYS A 255 -19.12 -46.46 -7.93
C LYS A 255 -17.79 -46.38 -7.18
N ILE A 256 -17.13 -45.23 -7.29
CA ILE A 256 -15.97 -44.90 -6.48
C ILE A 256 -16.44 -44.31 -5.16
N SER A 257 -15.99 -44.81 -4.04
CA SER A 257 -16.46 -44.39 -2.72
C SER A 257 -15.70 -43.12 -2.26
N ILE A 258 -16.43 -42.18 -1.67
CA ILE A 258 -15.85 -41.12 -0.87
C ILE A 258 -16.10 -41.52 0.59
N PRO A 259 -15.07 -42.04 1.28
CA PRO A 259 -15.30 -42.71 2.55
C PRO A 259 -15.67 -41.73 3.67
N TYR A 260 -16.61 -42.16 4.51
CA TYR A 260 -16.80 -41.59 5.84
C TYR A 260 -15.66 -42.04 6.76
N PRO A 261 -15.52 -41.45 7.96
CA PRO A 261 -14.60 -41.98 8.96
C PRO A 261 -14.86 -43.47 9.21
N GLN A 262 -13.82 -44.29 9.06
CA GLN A 262 -13.89 -45.75 9.18
C GLN A 262 -13.38 -46.19 10.56
N GLN A 263 -13.99 -47.22 11.11
CA GLN A 263 -13.52 -47.86 12.34
C GLN A 263 -13.70 -49.38 12.22
N ASP A 264 -12.67 -50.14 12.56
CA ASP A 264 -12.77 -51.60 12.70
C ASP A 264 -13.30 -51.94 14.09
N VAL A 265 -14.41 -52.68 14.16
CA VAL A 265 -15.03 -53.10 15.42
C VAL A 265 -14.93 -54.60 15.54
N HIS A 266 -14.17 -55.09 16.51
CA HIS A 266 -14.06 -56.52 16.83
C HIS A 266 -15.06 -56.86 17.93
N LEU A 267 -16.10 -57.64 17.59
CA LEU A 267 -17.09 -58.09 18.55
C LEU A 267 -16.72 -59.46 19.07
N TYR A 268 -16.55 -59.62 20.38
CA TYR A 268 -16.33 -60.88 21.07
C TYR A 268 -17.61 -61.31 21.85
N GLU A 269 -18.26 -62.39 21.44
CA GLU A 269 -19.37 -63.00 22.19
C GLU A 269 -18.82 -63.92 23.25
N HIS A 270 -19.02 -63.63 24.52
CA HIS A 270 -18.84 -64.62 25.60
C HIS A 270 -20.10 -65.49 25.66
N LYS A 271 -20.01 -66.75 25.28
CA LYS A 271 -21.03 -67.76 25.60
C LYS A 271 -20.87 -68.14 27.07
N GLU A 272 -21.92 -67.88 27.90
CA GLU A 272 -22.02 -68.41 29.25
C GLU A 272 -22.13 -69.93 29.24
#